data_4aa0969ad8b63aca180fa17e830d9a55
#
_entry.id   4aa0969ad8b63aca180fa17e830d9a55
#
_cell.length_a   1.000
_cell.length_b   1.000
_cell.length_c   1.000
_cell.angle_alpha   90.00
_cell.angle_beta   90.00
_cell.angle_gamma   90.00
#
_symmetry.space_group_name_H-M   'P 1'
#
loop_
_entity.id
_entity.type
_entity.pdbx_description
1 polymer ?
#
loop_
_entity_poly.entity_id
_entity_poly.type
_entity_poly.pdbx_seq_one_letter_code
_entity_poly.pdbx_strand_id
1 'polypeptide(L)'
;MMMSGRSRAAPGSRVPADGTSHDSSKTEIPSLQEFFRRRDYVGATTLLTHRVSYPETNDDTTETSEHPHTTLEWLAYAHFHGGDPGKALLVYRQLLDADGGDTDGDTVHENKAVLHTFAAACLFYLGRYDDAVAEAAKGPDTKLKTRILFHCAHKKGDEQLLTTHHENLSDSLEDQLSLAAVHYARGHYQEAVDIYKRLLLEDANRHALNVYVALCYHKLEYFDVSLELLDLYLSSAPDSIVAVNLKVRNRAFPKPRLPVCPYSYQKGLLPLS
;
A
#
# COMPACT_ATOMS: atom_id res chain seq x y z
N MET A 1 85.60 3.56 15.32
CA MET A 1 85.96 3.29 13.93
C MET A 1 84.75 3.63 13.11
N MET A 2 84.56 4.89 12.66
CA MET A 2 84.77 5.36 11.28
C MET A 2 84.18 4.45 10.23
N MET A 3 83.15 4.84 9.44
CA MET A 3 83.07 5.80 8.33
C MET A 3 81.64 5.91 7.89
N SER A 4 81.00 7.02 7.82
CA SER A 4 80.94 7.97 6.69
C SER A 4 80.51 7.38 5.34
N GLY A 5 79.37 7.74 4.86
CA GLY A 5 78.88 7.40 3.51
C GLY A 5 77.63 8.25 3.13
N ARG A 6 77.90 9.30 2.39
CA ARG A 6 77.10 10.36 1.84
C ARG A 6 75.80 9.95 1.13
N SER A 7 74.78 10.68 1.45
CA SER A 7 73.72 11.32 0.64
C SER A 7 73.83 11.19 -0.88
N ARG A 8 72.74 10.74 -1.52
CA ARG A 8 72.42 11.11 -2.90
C ARG A 8 70.87 11.30 -3.02
N ALA A 9 70.48 12.54 -3.22
CA ALA A 9 69.14 12.94 -3.55
C ALA A 9 68.80 12.43 -4.95
N ALA A 10 67.59 11.89 -5.10
CA ALA A 10 66.94 11.56 -6.39
C ALA A 10 65.80 12.57 -6.64
N PRO A 11 65.51 12.92 -7.90
CA PRO A 11 64.71 14.08 -8.27
C PRO A 11 63.20 13.79 -8.14
N GLY A 12 62.48 14.86 -7.81
CA GLY A 12 61.03 14.85 -7.60
C GLY A 12 60.23 14.37 -8.81
N SER A 13 59.33 13.42 -8.56
CA SER A 13 58.20 13.14 -9.41
C SER A 13 57.04 14.05 -8.95
N ARG A 14 56.69 15.00 -9.80
CA ARG A 14 55.45 15.72 -9.72
C ARG A 14 54.30 14.76 -9.82
N VAL A 15 53.51 14.63 -8.77
CA VAL A 15 52.18 14.03 -8.80
C VAL A 15 51.27 15.04 -9.52
N PRO A 16 50.56 14.65 -10.59
CA PRO A 16 49.54 15.52 -11.14
C PRO A 16 48.43 15.68 -10.10
N ALA A 17 48.06 16.91 -9.81
CA ALA A 17 46.87 17.22 -9.07
C ALA A 17 45.67 16.77 -9.92
N ASP A 18 45.14 15.63 -9.53
CA ASP A 18 43.86 15.15 -10.05
C ASP A 18 42.78 16.10 -9.54
N GLY A 19 42.40 17.02 -10.40
CA GLY A 19 41.26 17.88 -10.19
C GLY A 19 40.00 17.03 -10.26
N THR A 20 39.63 16.37 -9.16
CA THR A 20 38.29 15.87 -8.99
C THR A 20 37.39 17.10 -8.89
N SER A 21 36.89 17.52 -10.06
CA SER A 21 35.70 18.32 -10.15
C SER A 21 34.62 17.54 -9.40
N HIS A 22 34.27 17.91 -8.19
CA HIS A 22 33.00 17.58 -7.58
C HIS A 22 31.95 18.14 -8.52
N ASP A 23 31.54 17.30 -9.46
CA ASP A 23 30.28 17.45 -10.15
C ASP A 23 29.19 17.32 -9.07
N SER A 24 28.83 18.44 -8.48
CA SER A 24 27.65 18.58 -7.66
C SER A 24 26.46 18.48 -8.63
N SER A 25 26.21 17.27 -9.16
CA SER A 25 24.92 16.93 -9.72
C SER A 25 23.93 17.21 -8.61
N LYS A 26 23.22 18.34 -8.71
CA LYS A 26 22.05 18.60 -7.87
C LYS A 26 21.16 17.39 -8.04
N THR A 27 21.12 16.51 -7.03
CA THR A 27 20.19 15.41 -6.98
C THR A 27 18.81 16.04 -6.96
N GLU A 28 18.16 16.03 -8.08
CA GLU A 28 16.82 16.58 -8.25
C GLU A 28 15.89 15.82 -7.32
N ILE A 29 15.17 16.52 -6.44
CA ILE A 29 14.24 15.89 -5.50
C ILE A 29 13.12 15.26 -6.33
N PRO A 30 12.83 13.94 -6.16
CA PRO A 30 11.76 13.29 -6.90
C PRO A 30 10.42 14.01 -6.71
N SER A 31 9.58 14.01 -7.73
CA SER A 31 8.23 14.56 -7.62
C SER A 31 7.37 13.74 -6.66
N LEU A 32 6.32 14.34 -6.09
CA LEU A 32 5.38 13.65 -5.21
C LEU A 32 4.78 12.39 -5.87
N GLN A 33 4.44 12.49 -7.16
CA GLN A 33 3.93 11.36 -7.93
C GLN A 33 4.94 10.22 -8.03
N GLU A 34 6.23 10.52 -8.15
CA GLU A 34 7.28 9.50 -8.21
C GLU A 34 7.43 8.77 -6.86
N PHE A 35 7.32 9.48 -5.73
CA PHE A 35 7.27 8.83 -4.41
C PHE A 35 6.09 7.87 -4.30
N PHE A 36 4.88 8.28 -4.72
CA PHE A 36 3.70 7.40 -4.69
C PHE A 36 3.84 6.21 -5.65
N ARG A 37 4.37 6.41 -6.85
CA ARG A 37 4.62 5.34 -7.81
C ARG A 37 5.57 4.27 -7.25
N ARG A 38 6.60 4.70 -6.54
CA ARG A 38 7.56 3.81 -5.85
C ARG A 38 7.04 3.25 -4.52
N ARG A 39 5.86 3.68 -4.07
CA ARG A 39 5.31 3.40 -2.74
C ARG A 39 6.26 3.84 -1.61
N ASP A 40 7.06 4.85 -1.86
CA ASP A 40 7.91 5.49 -0.84
C ASP A 40 7.10 6.54 -0.06
N TYR A 41 6.27 6.04 0.85
CA TYR A 41 5.43 6.92 1.67
C TYR A 41 6.24 7.69 2.72
N VAL A 42 7.43 7.23 3.08
CA VAL A 42 8.34 7.96 3.98
C VAL A 42 8.89 9.19 3.30
N GLY A 43 9.39 9.05 2.07
CA GLY A 43 9.84 10.17 1.24
C GLY A 43 8.69 11.16 0.97
N ALA A 44 7.50 10.65 0.60
CA ALA A 44 6.32 11.48 0.38
C ALA A 44 5.91 12.28 1.63
N THR A 45 5.85 11.65 2.81
CA THR A 45 5.50 12.36 4.06
C THR A 45 6.55 13.42 4.42
N THR A 46 7.83 13.14 4.20
CA THR A 46 8.92 14.10 4.47
C THR A 46 8.78 15.33 3.58
N LEU A 47 8.58 15.12 2.27
CA LEU A 47 8.38 16.21 1.31
C LEU A 47 7.14 17.05 1.64
N LEU A 48 6.00 16.38 1.92
CA LEU A 48 4.74 17.07 2.23
C LEU A 48 4.81 17.83 3.56
N THR A 49 5.45 17.24 4.58
CA THR A 49 5.65 17.93 5.87
C THR A 49 6.51 19.18 5.70
N HIS A 50 7.55 19.10 4.86
CA HIS A 50 8.37 20.28 4.53
C HIS A 50 7.52 21.36 3.85
N ARG A 51 6.72 21.01 2.84
CA ARG A 51 5.82 21.96 2.15
C ARG A 51 4.80 22.62 3.09
N VAL A 52 4.25 21.86 4.04
CA VAL A 52 3.33 22.41 5.06
C VAL A 52 4.04 23.36 6.01
N SER A 53 5.29 23.05 6.41
CA SER A 53 6.06 23.87 7.35
C SER A 53 6.66 25.12 6.72
N TYR A 54 6.96 25.05 5.43
CA TYR A 54 7.60 26.14 4.66
C TYR A 54 6.80 26.35 3.37
N PRO A 55 5.62 27.00 3.44
CA PRO A 55 4.87 27.34 2.25
C PRO A 55 5.73 28.31 1.40
N GLU A 56 6.16 27.85 0.23
CA GLU A 56 6.96 28.66 -0.68
C GLU A 56 6.10 29.85 -1.15
N THR A 57 6.54 31.06 -0.79
CA THR A 57 5.98 32.30 -1.30
C THR A 57 6.54 32.49 -2.71
N ASN A 58 5.72 32.24 -3.73
CA ASN A 58 5.94 32.68 -5.10
C ASN A 58 7.24 32.21 -5.78
N ASP A 59 7.26 31.00 -6.31
CA ASP A 59 8.07 30.72 -7.48
C ASP A 59 7.14 30.37 -8.65
N ASP A 60 7.14 31.24 -9.65
CA ASP A 60 6.24 31.31 -10.82
C ASP A 60 6.53 30.20 -11.84
N THR A 61 7.27 29.14 -11.47
CA THR A 61 7.85 28.17 -12.43
C THR A 61 7.41 26.72 -12.31
N THR A 62 6.46 26.37 -11.43
CA THR A 62 5.91 25.01 -11.45
C THR A 62 4.39 25.03 -11.44
N GLU A 63 3.80 24.39 -12.46
CA GLU A 63 2.36 24.26 -12.75
C GLU A 63 1.52 23.52 -11.67
N THR A 64 1.96 23.51 -10.42
CA THR A 64 1.26 22.91 -9.29
C THR A 64 1.32 23.81 -8.07
N SER A 65 0.71 24.99 -8.16
CA SER A 65 0.30 25.72 -6.95
C SER A 65 -0.87 24.92 -6.32
N GLU A 66 -0.54 23.77 -5.73
CA GLU A 66 -1.52 22.99 -4.98
C GLU A 66 -1.95 23.83 -3.76
N HIS A 67 -3.24 24.07 -3.64
CA HIS A 67 -3.81 24.72 -2.48
C HIS A 67 -3.34 24.03 -1.19
N PRO A 68 -3.08 24.76 -0.08
CA PRO A 68 -2.63 24.16 1.20
C PRO A 68 -3.52 23.01 1.67
N HIS A 69 -4.80 23.05 1.35
CA HIS A 69 -5.79 22.01 1.63
C HIS A 69 -5.43 20.68 0.94
N THR A 70 -5.09 20.74 -0.34
CA THR A 70 -4.68 19.58 -1.13
C THR A 70 -3.38 18.95 -0.59
N THR A 71 -2.42 19.77 -0.14
CA THR A 71 -1.17 19.28 0.45
C THR A 71 -1.41 18.49 1.73
N LEU A 72 -2.32 18.94 2.60
CA LEU A 72 -2.69 18.23 3.82
C LEU A 72 -3.45 16.92 3.51
N GLU A 73 -4.31 16.91 2.50
CA GLU A 73 -5.00 15.67 2.07
C GLU A 73 -3.98 14.63 1.59
N TRP A 74 -3.01 15.03 0.76
CA TRP A 74 -1.94 14.14 0.34
C TRP A 74 -1.06 13.67 1.50
N LEU A 75 -0.82 14.53 2.49
CA LEU A 75 -0.07 14.16 3.71
C LEU A 75 -0.84 13.10 4.52
N ALA A 76 -2.14 13.28 4.69
CA ALA A 76 -2.99 12.28 5.34
C ALA A 76 -2.99 10.95 4.58
N TYR A 77 -3.13 11.00 3.26
CA TYR A 77 -3.04 9.83 2.38
C TYR A 77 -1.69 9.11 2.54
N ALA A 78 -0.58 9.85 2.51
CA ALA A 78 0.76 9.28 2.65
C ALA A 78 0.97 8.64 4.03
N HIS A 79 0.49 9.25 5.10
CA HIS A 79 0.51 8.66 6.44
C HIS A 79 -0.30 7.37 6.52
N PHE A 80 -1.52 7.36 5.96
CA PHE A 80 -2.38 6.19 5.96
C PHE A 80 -1.72 5.00 5.26
N HIS A 81 -1.25 5.20 4.03
CA HIS A 81 -0.60 4.16 3.24
C HIS A 81 0.81 3.81 3.75
N GLY A 82 1.46 4.72 4.47
CA GLY A 82 2.71 4.47 5.20
C GLY A 82 2.56 3.64 6.47
N GLY A 83 1.30 3.27 6.83
CA GLY A 83 1.01 2.42 7.99
C GLY A 83 0.82 3.19 9.29
N ASP A 84 0.61 4.51 9.25
CA ASP A 84 0.32 5.34 10.41
C ASP A 84 -1.09 5.96 10.31
N PRO A 85 -2.15 5.15 10.49
CA PRO A 85 -3.53 5.65 10.44
C PRO A 85 -3.83 6.65 11.58
N GLY A 86 -3.03 6.66 12.65
CA GLY A 86 -3.18 7.62 13.75
C GLY A 86 -2.84 9.04 13.31
N LYS A 87 -1.68 9.21 12.65
CA LYS A 87 -1.29 10.52 12.11
C LYS A 87 -2.21 10.95 10.97
N ALA A 88 -2.59 10.02 10.08
CA ALA A 88 -3.56 10.32 9.03
C ALA A 88 -4.88 10.87 9.61
N LEU A 89 -5.41 10.25 10.66
CA LEU A 89 -6.62 10.68 11.34
C LEU A 89 -6.50 12.10 11.93
N LEU A 90 -5.35 12.43 12.52
CA LEU A 90 -5.09 13.77 13.05
C LEU A 90 -5.15 14.83 11.95
N VAL A 91 -4.54 14.55 10.80
CA VAL A 91 -4.55 15.49 9.67
C VAL A 91 -5.98 15.61 9.08
N TYR A 92 -6.71 14.49 8.91
CA TYR A 92 -8.11 14.58 8.45
C TYR A 92 -9.00 15.37 9.42
N ARG A 93 -8.82 15.24 10.73
CA ARG A 93 -9.54 16.04 11.72
C ARG A 93 -9.17 17.53 11.62
N GLN A 94 -7.89 17.84 11.47
CA GLN A 94 -7.46 19.22 11.25
C GLN A 94 -8.13 19.82 10.01
N LEU A 95 -8.27 19.06 8.91
CA LEU A 95 -8.96 19.50 7.71
C LEU A 95 -10.49 19.67 7.93
N LEU A 96 -11.10 18.81 8.74
CA LEU A 96 -12.52 18.89 9.08
C LEU A 96 -12.82 20.08 10.01
N ASP A 97 -11.88 20.38 10.95
CA ASP A 97 -12.01 21.46 11.93
C ASP A 97 -11.64 22.83 11.33
N ALA A 98 -10.90 22.86 10.21
CA ALA A 98 -10.57 24.09 9.51
C ALA A 98 -11.88 24.73 9.01
N ASP A 99 -12.28 25.83 9.66
CA ASP A 99 -13.42 26.62 9.24
C ASP A 99 -13.22 27.08 7.80
N GLY A 100 -14.12 26.67 6.93
CA GLY A 100 -14.16 27.17 5.57
C GLY A 100 -14.50 28.67 5.60
N GLY A 101 -13.48 29.51 5.54
CA GLY A 101 -13.70 30.91 5.18
C GLY A 101 -14.49 30.96 3.88
N ASP A 102 -15.49 31.84 3.83
CA ASP A 102 -16.44 32.14 2.76
C ASP A 102 -15.93 31.86 1.33
N THR A 103 -15.99 30.61 0.88
CA THR A 103 -15.86 30.25 -0.52
C THR A 103 -17.04 29.38 -0.90
N ASP A 104 -17.70 29.75 -1.98
CA ASP A 104 -18.95 29.23 -2.56
C ASP A 104 -19.36 27.80 -2.13
N GLY A 105 -20.53 27.77 -1.47
CA GLY A 105 -21.04 26.77 -0.54
C GLY A 105 -21.12 25.28 -0.96
N ASP A 106 -21.26 24.87 -2.21
CA ASP A 106 -21.62 23.48 -2.54
C ASP A 106 -20.42 22.53 -2.68
N THR A 107 -19.34 22.95 -3.33
CA THR A 107 -18.17 22.10 -3.58
C THR A 107 -17.32 21.85 -2.32
N VAL A 108 -17.28 22.80 -1.39
CA VAL A 108 -16.55 22.68 -0.11
C VAL A 108 -17.25 21.69 0.82
N HIS A 109 -18.58 21.67 0.85
CA HIS A 109 -19.35 20.72 1.66
C HIS A 109 -19.19 19.29 1.16
N GLU A 110 -19.16 19.07 -0.15
CA GLU A 110 -18.97 17.73 -0.74
C GLU A 110 -17.57 17.19 -0.44
N ASN A 111 -16.52 17.99 -0.55
CA ASN A 111 -15.16 17.61 -0.20
C ASN A 111 -15.02 17.28 1.30
N LYS A 112 -15.60 18.07 2.21
CA LYS A 112 -15.61 17.77 3.65
C LYS A 112 -16.32 16.45 3.96
N ALA A 113 -17.44 16.17 3.30
CA ALA A 113 -18.18 14.93 3.50
C ALA A 113 -17.32 13.68 3.13
N VAL A 114 -16.50 13.76 2.11
CA VAL A 114 -15.58 12.67 1.72
C VAL A 114 -14.49 12.44 2.78
N LEU A 115 -13.99 13.51 3.43
CA LEU A 115 -12.98 13.40 4.49
C LEU A 115 -13.48 12.59 5.70
N HIS A 116 -14.78 12.64 6.03
CA HIS A 116 -15.36 11.77 7.06
C HIS A 116 -15.21 10.28 6.70
N THR A 117 -15.36 9.92 5.43
CA THR A 117 -15.16 8.53 4.99
C THR A 117 -13.69 8.09 5.13
N PHE A 118 -12.74 8.98 4.83
CA PHE A 118 -11.31 8.68 5.03
C PHE A 118 -10.93 8.61 6.51
N ALA A 119 -11.50 9.47 7.34
CA ALA A 119 -11.35 9.41 8.81
C ALA A 119 -11.92 8.10 9.37
N ALA A 120 -13.08 7.66 8.86
CA ALA A 120 -13.66 6.36 9.22
C ALA A 120 -12.77 5.18 8.85
N ALA A 121 -12.11 5.22 7.68
CA ALA A 121 -11.11 4.22 7.32
C ALA A 121 -9.94 4.18 8.32
N CYS A 122 -9.43 5.34 8.73
CA CYS A 122 -8.37 5.42 9.75
C CYS A 122 -8.83 4.81 11.08
N LEU A 123 -10.05 5.13 11.53
CA LEU A 123 -10.63 4.60 12.76
C LEU A 123 -10.79 3.07 12.71
N PHE A 124 -11.19 2.53 11.56
CA PHE A 124 -11.26 1.09 11.33
C PHE A 124 -9.89 0.41 11.54
N TYR A 125 -8.82 0.95 10.94
CA TYR A 125 -7.47 0.39 11.11
C TYR A 125 -6.90 0.58 12.52
N LEU A 126 -7.40 1.56 13.29
CA LEU A 126 -7.10 1.75 14.71
C LEU A 126 -7.93 0.80 15.63
N GLY A 127 -8.80 -0.03 15.07
CA GLY A 127 -9.67 -0.95 15.83
C GLY A 127 -10.86 -0.28 16.52
N ARG A 128 -11.13 1.01 16.22
CA ARG A 128 -12.23 1.81 16.79
C ARG A 128 -13.47 1.68 15.91
N TYR A 129 -14.08 0.50 15.88
CA TYR A 129 -15.13 0.17 14.92
C TYR A 129 -16.42 0.94 15.11
N ASP A 130 -16.83 1.23 16.36
CA ASP A 130 -18.03 2.02 16.63
C ASP A 130 -17.86 3.47 16.18
N ASP A 131 -16.70 4.05 16.46
CA ASP A 131 -16.38 5.40 16.01
C ASP A 131 -16.25 5.46 14.47
N ALA A 132 -15.72 4.41 13.84
CA ALA A 132 -15.63 4.31 12.38
C ALA A 132 -17.02 4.30 11.74
N VAL A 133 -17.98 3.58 12.30
CA VAL A 133 -19.37 3.55 11.82
C VAL A 133 -20.03 4.93 12.00
N ALA A 134 -19.84 5.56 13.16
CA ALA A 134 -20.40 6.89 13.44
C ALA A 134 -19.80 7.97 12.52
N GLU A 135 -18.51 7.87 12.22
CA GLU A 135 -17.82 8.79 11.32
C GLU A 135 -18.23 8.57 9.85
N ALA A 136 -18.33 7.31 9.41
CA ALA A 136 -18.79 6.95 8.08
C ALA A 136 -20.23 7.43 7.81
N ALA A 137 -21.09 7.47 8.82
CA ALA A 137 -22.46 7.96 8.68
C ALA A 137 -22.55 9.43 8.24
N LYS A 138 -21.52 10.24 8.53
CA LYS A 138 -21.43 11.65 8.13
C LYS A 138 -20.95 11.82 6.69
N GLY A 139 -20.31 10.79 6.12
CA GLY A 139 -19.79 10.82 4.76
C GLY A 139 -20.83 10.45 3.71
N PRO A 140 -20.53 10.73 2.42
CA PRO A 140 -21.42 10.45 1.30
C PRO A 140 -21.58 8.93 1.10
N ASP A 141 -22.68 8.53 0.43
CA ASP A 141 -22.94 7.14 0.09
C ASP A 141 -22.05 6.67 -1.07
N THR A 142 -20.85 6.24 -0.72
CA THR A 142 -19.84 5.76 -1.65
C THR A 142 -19.57 4.27 -1.47
N LYS A 143 -19.02 3.63 -2.50
CA LYS A 143 -18.55 2.22 -2.41
C LYS A 143 -17.53 2.03 -1.28
N LEU A 144 -16.66 3.03 -1.03
CA LEU A 144 -15.70 2.98 0.08
C LEU A 144 -16.41 2.93 1.43
N LYS A 145 -17.42 3.77 1.65
CA LYS A 145 -18.26 3.74 2.86
C LYS A 145 -18.88 2.36 3.07
N THR A 146 -19.50 1.80 2.02
CA THR A 146 -20.09 0.45 2.08
C THR A 146 -19.08 -0.60 2.51
N ARG A 147 -17.86 -0.58 1.93
CA ARG A 147 -16.77 -1.51 2.32
C ARG A 147 -16.35 -1.33 3.77
N ILE A 148 -16.20 -0.08 4.24
CA ILE A 148 -15.83 0.19 5.63
C ILE A 148 -16.90 -0.37 6.58
N LEU A 149 -18.18 -0.13 6.31
CA LEU A 149 -19.28 -0.62 7.12
C LEU A 149 -19.37 -2.15 7.10
N PHE A 150 -19.17 -2.78 5.94
CA PHE A 150 -19.10 -4.24 5.78
C PHE A 150 -17.99 -4.84 6.66
N HIS A 151 -16.78 -4.27 6.61
CA HIS A 151 -15.67 -4.74 7.44
C HIS A 151 -15.88 -4.46 8.93
N CYS A 152 -16.51 -3.32 9.29
CA CYS A 152 -16.87 -3.02 10.69
C CYS A 152 -17.88 -4.04 11.23
N ALA A 153 -18.94 -4.36 10.47
CA ALA A 153 -19.92 -5.37 10.83
C ALA A 153 -19.27 -6.74 11.07
N HIS A 154 -18.37 -7.16 10.17
CA HIS A 154 -17.59 -8.38 10.35
C HIS A 154 -16.76 -8.35 11.63
N LYS A 155 -16.03 -7.28 11.91
CA LYS A 155 -15.18 -7.17 13.11
C LYS A 155 -15.97 -7.13 14.41
N LYS A 156 -17.19 -6.60 14.38
CA LYS A 156 -18.12 -6.57 15.53
C LYS A 156 -18.88 -7.87 15.71
N GLY A 157 -18.87 -8.77 14.71
CA GLY A 157 -19.66 -10.00 14.72
C GLY A 157 -21.16 -9.77 14.53
N ASP A 158 -21.56 -8.65 13.93
CA ASP A 158 -22.94 -8.32 13.63
C ASP A 158 -23.36 -8.95 12.29
N GLU A 159 -23.93 -10.14 12.35
CA GLU A 159 -24.34 -10.90 11.16
C GLU A 159 -25.45 -10.24 10.37
N GLN A 160 -26.36 -9.49 11.03
CA GLN A 160 -27.46 -8.81 10.33
C GLN A 160 -26.93 -7.65 9.50
N LEU A 161 -26.10 -6.79 10.08
CA LEU A 161 -25.47 -5.70 9.36
C LEU A 161 -24.47 -6.21 8.31
N LEU A 162 -23.78 -7.31 8.60
CA LEU A 162 -22.86 -7.93 7.63
C LEU A 162 -23.63 -8.36 6.37
N THR A 163 -24.78 -9.03 6.52
CA THR A 163 -25.63 -9.45 5.40
C THR A 163 -26.16 -8.24 4.62
N THR A 164 -26.69 -7.23 5.32
CA THR A 164 -27.19 -5.99 4.69
C THR A 164 -26.09 -5.29 3.87
N HIS A 165 -24.89 -5.16 4.41
CA HIS A 165 -23.79 -4.51 3.70
C HIS A 165 -23.23 -5.40 2.58
N HIS A 166 -23.29 -6.72 2.71
CA HIS A 166 -22.92 -7.65 1.66
C HIS A 166 -23.81 -7.50 0.41
N GLU A 167 -25.12 -7.34 0.59
CA GLU A 167 -26.08 -7.12 -0.50
C GLU A 167 -25.82 -5.82 -1.28
N ASN A 168 -25.19 -4.83 -0.63
CA ASN A 168 -24.82 -3.55 -1.22
C ASN A 168 -23.43 -3.56 -1.91
N LEU A 169 -22.68 -4.66 -1.84
CA LEU A 169 -21.43 -4.80 -2.57
C LEU A 169 -21.71 -5.05 -4.06
N SER A 170 -20.88 -4.47 -4.91
CA SER A 170 -20.96 -4.65 -6.37
C SER A 170 -19.91 -5.65 -6.88
N ASP A 171 -19.94 -5.92 -8.19
CA ASP A 171 -18.91 -6.74 -8.83
C ASP A 171 -17.62 -5.95 -9.14
N SER A 172 -17.43 -4.75 -8.55
CA SER A 172 -16.16 -4.03 -8.69
C SER A 172 -15.01 -4.79 -8.03
N LEU A 173 -13.80 -4.62 -8.55
CA LEU A 173 -12.61 -5.30 -8.06
C LEU A 173 -12.44 -5.13 -6.53
N GLU A 174 -12.58 -3.90 -6.04
CA GLU A 174 -12.38 -3.56 -4.64
C GLU A 174 -13.43 -4.20 -3.73
N ASP A 175 -14.69 -4.28 -4.18
CA ASP A 175 -15.77 -4.90 -3.42
C ASP A 175 -15.58 -6.43 -3.37
N GLN A 176 -15.18 -7.04 -4.49
CA GLN A 176 -14.89 -8.48 -4.55
C GLN A 176 -13.65 -8.84 -3.72
N LEU A 177 -12.60 -7.99 -3.70
CA LEU A 177 -11.45 -8.16 -2.81
C LEU A 177 -11.86 -8.06 -1.34
N SER A 178 -12.76 -7.14 -1.00
CA SER A 178 -13.29 -6.98 0.36
C SER A 178 -14.08 -8.21 0.79
N LEU A 179 -14.93 -8.74 -0.10
CA LEU A 179 -15.69 -9.99 0.13
C LEU A 179 -14.76 -11.18 0.35
N ALA A 180 -13.79 -11.38 -0.53
CA ALA A 180 -12.80 -12.45 -0.39
C ALA A 180 -11.99 -12.36 0.90
N ALA A 181 -11.62 -11.13 1.33
CA ALA A 181 -10.92 -10.90 2.59
C ALA A 181 -11.76 -11.30 3.81
N VAL A 182 -13.09 -11.05 3.80
CA VAL A 182 -13.99 -11.46 4.88
C VAL A 182 -14.18 -12.99 4.86
N HIS A 183 -14.34 -13.62 3.70
CA HIS A 183 -14.36 -15.10 3.59
C HIS A 183 -13.09 -15.70 4.19
N TYR A 184 -11.92 -15.19 3.80
CA TYR A 184 -10.65 -15.64 4.35
C TYR A 184 -10.59 -15.48 5.88
N ALA A 185 -11.01 -14.34 6.41
CA ALA A 185 -10.98 -14.05 7.85
C ALA A 185 -11.94 -14.95 8.65
N ARG A 186 -13.01 -15.43 8.02
CA ARG A 186 -14.00 -16.36 8.60
C ARG A 186 -13.62 -17.84 8.43
N GLY A 187 -12.50 -18.14 7.79
CA GLY A 187 -12.07 -19.51 7.53
C GLY A 187 -12.70 -20.16 6.30
N HIS A 188 -13.49 -19.42 5.55
CA HIS A 188 -14.10 -19.87 4.27
C HIS A 188 -13.08 -19.71 3.15
N TYR A 189 -12.00 -20.50 3.24
CA TYR A 189 -10.84 -20.33 2.34
C TYR A 189 -11.15 -20.71 0.90
N GLN A 190 -12.05 -21.68 0.67
CA GLN A 190 -12.40 -22.11 -0.67
C GLN A 190 -13.19 -21.02 -1.42
N GLU A 191 -14.15 -20.39 -0.75
CA GLU A 191 -14.93 -19.28 -1.30
C GLU A 191 -14.03 -18.09 -1.63
N ALA A 192 -13.03 -17.81 -0.78
CA ALA A 192 -12.04 -16.77 -1.07
C ALA A 192 -11.18 -17.13 -2.31
N VAL A 193 -10.77 -18.41 -2.46
CA VAL A 193 -10.06 -18.91 -3.65
C VAL A 193 -10.87 -18.69 -4.91
N ASP A 194 -12.16 -19.02 -4.88
CA ASP A 194 -13.04 -18.95 -6.05
C ASP A 194 -13.20 -17.50 -6.52
N ILE A 195 -13.33 -16.54 -5.58
CA ILE A 195 -13.36 -15.12 -5.90
C ILE A 195 -12.02 -14.65 -6.50
N TYR A 196 -10.89 -14.96 -5.87
CA TYR A 196 -9.59 -14.53 -6.36
C TYR A 196 -9.27 -15.12 -7.74
N LYS A 197 -9.62 -16.38 -7.99
CA LYS A 197 -9.44 -17.01 -9.29
C LYS A 197 -10.32 -16.39 -10.37
N ARG A 198 -11.58 -16.05 -10.05
CA ARG A 198 -12.44 -15.33 -10.98
C ARG A 198 -11.83 -13.99 -11.38
N LEU A 199 -11.32 -13.22 -10.41
CA LEU A 199 -10.63 -11.94 -10.66
C LEU A 199 -9.36 -12.11 -11.49
N LEU A 200 -8.62 -13.22 -11.34
CA LEU A 200 -7.45 -13.54 -12.18
C LEU A 200 -7.85 -13.90 -13.62
N LEU A 201 -9.00 -14.53 -13.82
CA LEU A 201 -9.52 -14.83 -15.16
C LEU A 201 -9.98 -13.55 -15.90
N GLU A 202 -10.50 -12.56 -15.16
CA GLU A 202 -10.89 -11.26 -15.72
C GLU A 202 -9.67 -10.45 -16.17
N ASP A 203 -8.58 -10.48 -15.38
CA ASP A 203 -7.34 -9.77 -15.69
C ASP A 203 -6.12 -10.54 -15.16
N ALA A 204 -5.42 -11.21 -16.07
CA ALA A 204 -4.24 -12.01 -15.77
C ALA A 204 -3.04 -11.18 -15.25
N ASN A 205 -3.03 -9.85 -15.50
CA ASN A 205 -1.95 -8.97 -15.02
C ASN A 205 -2.01 -8.71 -13.51
N ARG A 206 -3.07 -9.12 -12.84
CA ARG A 206 -3.20 -8.99 -11.37
C ARG A 206 -2.38 -10.04 -10.64
N HIS A 207 -1.08 -10.16 -10.96
CA HIS A 207 -0.19 -11.21 -10.44
C HIS A 207 -0.18 -11.32 -8.90
N ALA A 208 -0.40 -10.21 -8.18
CA ALA A 208 -0.47 -10.21 -6.72
C ALA A 208 -1.57 -11.15 -6.16
N LEU A 209 -2.65 -11.40 -6.91
CA LEU A 209 -3.72 -12.30 -6.48
C LEU A 209 -3.23 -13.75 -6.33
N ASN A 210 -2.18 -14.16 -7.05
CA ASN A 210 -1.57 -15.48 -6.86
C ASN A 210 -1.07 -15.68 -5.43
N VAL A 211 -0.58 -14.62 -4.77
CA VAL A 211 -0.15 -14.68 -3.35
C VAL A 211 -1.35 -14.88 -2.43
N TYR A 212 -2.50 -14.22 -2.70
CA TYR A 212 -3.71 -14.42 -1.90
C TYR A 212 -4.30 -15.81 -2.08
N VAL A 213 -4.30 -16.34 -3.31
CA VAL A 213 -4.70 -17.73 -3.58
C VAL A 213 -3.77 -18.71 -2.87
N ALA A 214 -2.45 -18.49 -2.97
CA ALA A 214 -1.44 -19.30 -2.28
C ALA A 214 -1.63 -19.28 -0.76
N LEU A 215 -2.00 -18.12 -0.18
CA LEU A 215 -2.28 -17.98 1.23
C LEU A 215 -3.52 -18.80 1.65
N CYS A 216 -4.57 -18.80 0.83
CA CYS A 216 -5.76 -19.64 1.06
C CYS A 216 -5.40 -21.12 0.99
N TYR A 217 -4.65 -21.55 -0.01
CA TYR A 217 -4.20 -22.96 -0.12
C TYR A 217 -3.28 -23.37 1.02
N HIS A 218 -2.43 -22.46 1.52
CA HIS A 218 -1.67 -22.71 2.75
C HIS A 218 -2.59 -23.02 3.95
N LYS A 219 -3.71 -22.30 4.06
CA LYS A 219 -4.71 -22.53 5.13
C LYS A 219 -5.51 -23.81 4.95
N LEU A 220 -5.71 -24.23 3.70
CA LEU A 220 -6.33 -25.51 3.33
C LEU A 220 -5.35 -26.70 3.36
N GLU A 221 -4.09 -26.46 3.77
CA GLU A 221 -3.00 -27.44 3.85
C GLU A 221 -2.56 -28.02 2.47
N TYR A 222 -2.95 -27.38 1.37
CA TYR A 222 -2.47 -27.71 0.03
C TYR A 222 -1.13 -27.01 -0.26
N PHE A 223 -0.10 -27.40 0.49
CA PHE A 223 1.21 -26.70 0.48
C PHE A 223 1.90 -26.76 -0.87
N ASP A 224 1.78 -27.88 -1.61
CA ASP A 224 2.41 -28.03 -2.92
C ASP A 224 1.81 -27.06 -3.94
N VAL A 225 0.48 -26.92 -3.99
CA VAL A 225 -0.22 -25.95 -4.85
C VAL A 225 0.16 -24.52 -4.47
N SER A 226 0.20 -24.24 -3.17
CA SER A 226 0.62 -22.93 -2.67
C SER A 226 2.06 -22.59 -3.09
N LEU A 227 3.00 -23.57 -3.05
CA LEU A 227 4.38 -23.39 -3.50
C LEU A 227 4.48 -23.08 -4.99
N GLU A 228 3.73 -23.80 -5.85
CA GLU A 228 3.72 -23.56 -7.29
C GLU A 228 3.25 -22.14 -7.63
N LEU A 229 2.20 -21.65 -6.98
CA LEU A 229 1.68 -20.29 -7.17
C LEU A 229 2.68 -19.22 -6.72
N LEU A 230 3.38 -19.48 -5.61
CA LEU A 230 4.40 -18.57 -5.10
C LEU A 230 5.64 -18.55 -6.00
N ASP A 231 6.05 -19.69 -6.57
CA ASP A 231 7.15 -19.76 -7.51
C ASP A 231 6.82 -18.99 -8.79
N LEU A 232 5.59 -19.12 -9.29
CA LEU A 232 5.10 -18.33 -10.42
C LEU A 232 5.15 -16.82 -10.12
N TYR A 233 4.62 -16.38 -8.97
CA TYR A 233 4.63 -14.97 -8.60
C TYR A 233 6.05 -14.41 -8.39
N LEU A 234 6.92 -15.15 -7.72
CA LEU A 234 8.30 -14.74 -7.43
C LEU A 234 9.18 -14.69 -8.69
N SER A 235 8.78 -15.31 -9.80
CA SER A 235 9.47 -15.14 -11.08
C SER A 235 9.35 -13.72 -11.63
N SER A 236 8.24 -13.03 -11.34
CA SER A 236 7.98 -11.63 -11.73
C SER A 236 8.28 -10.60 -10.63
N ALA A 237 8.24 -11.00 -9.35
CA ALA A 237 8.44 -10.15 -8.19
C ALA A 237 9.34 -10.83 -7.13
N PRO A 238 10.66 -11.00 -7.41
CA PRO A 238 11.59 -11.78 -6.56
C PRO A 238 11.74 -11.18 -5.16
N ASP A 239 11.60 -9.87 -5.00
CA ASP A 239 11.82 -9.14 -3.76
C ASP A 239 10.57 -9.09 -2.85
N SER A 240 9.51 -9.81 -3.18
CA SER A 240 8.28 -9.84 -2.39
C SER A 240 8.47 -10.56 -1.06
N ILE A 241 8.68 -9.81 0.01
CA ILE A 241 8.87 -10.33 1.37
C ILE A 241 7.71 -11.24 1.80
N VAL A 242 6.47 -10.87 1.47
CA VAL A 242 5.27 -11.65 1.82
C VAL A 242 5.28 -13.01 1.14
N ALA A 243 5.57 -13.06 -0.17
CA ALA A 243 5.62 -14.30 -0.92
C ALA A 243 6.79 -15.20 -0.47
N VAL A 244 7.98 -14.63 -0.22
CA VAL A 244 9.14 -15.36 0.29
C VAL A 244 8.83 -15.96 1.67
N ASN A 245 8.27 -15.19 2.60
CA ASN A 245 7.92 -15.68 3.93
C ASN A 245 6.89 -16.81 3.87
N LEU A 246 5.85 -16.68 3.03
CA LEU A 246 4.84 -17.72 2.86
C LEU A 246 5.45 -18.99 2.25
N LYS A 247 6.36 -18.84 1.27
CA LYS A 247 7.08 -19.97 0.66
C LYS A 247 7.94 -20.72 1.68
N VAL A 248 8.64 -20.00 2.56
CA VAL A 248 9.43 -20.62 3.64
C VAL A 248 8.52 -21.38 4.60
N ARG A 249 7.39 -20.78 4.99
CA ARG A 249 6.39 -21.45 5.84
C ARG A 249 5.87 -22.75 5.23
N ASN A 250 5.49 -22.73 3.94
CA ASN A 250 5.01 -23.92 3.24
C ASN A 250 6.05 -25.06 3.23
N ARG A 251 7.35 -24.72 3.10
CA ARG A 251 8.44 -25.71 3.13
C ARG A 251 8.71 -26.28 4.52
N ALA A 252 8.40 -25.54 5.58
CA ALA A 252 8.62 -25.96 6.95
C ALA A 252 7.58 -27.01 7.41
N PHE A 253 6.44 -27.13 6.74
CA PHE A 253 5.46 -28.16 7.07
C PHE A 253 5.78 -29.46 6.36
N PRO A 254 5.85 -30.59 7.09
CA PRO A 254 6.04 -31.90 6.46
C PRO A 254 4.86 -32.17 5.53
N LYS A 255 5.16 -32.58 4.29
CA LYS A 255 4.14 -32.93 3.28
C LYS A 255 3.17 -33.97 3.87
N PRO A 256 1.90 -33.63 4.13
CA PRO A 256 0.94 -34.67 4.38
C PRO A 256 0.80 -35.46 3.07
N ARG A 257 0.82 -36.77 3.13
CA ARG A 257 0.44 -37.64 2.02
C ARG A 257 -1.07 -37.57 1.89
N LEU A 258 -1.60 -36.44 1.41
CA LEU A 258 -3.03 -36.28 1.19
C LEU A 258 -3.42 -36.73 -0.23
N PRO A 259 -4.65 -37.22 -0.38
CA PRO A 259 -5.18 -37.57 -1.69
C PRO A 259 -5.14 -36.35 -2.61
N VAL A 260 -4.92 -36.61 -3.88
CA VAL A 260 -4.81 -35.65 -4.97
C VAL A 260 -5.84 -34.55 -4.80
N CYS A 261 -5.38 -33.29 -4.73
CA CYS A 261 -6.26 -32.12 -4.72
C CYS A 261 -7.31 -32.30 -5.84
N PRO A 262 -8.63 -32.26 -5.54
CA PRO A 262 -9.66 -32.42 -6.56
C PRO A 262 -9.61 -31.33 -7.65
N TYR A 263 -8.89 -30.27 -7.38
CA TYR A 263 -8.58 -29.21 -8.33
C TYR A 263 -7.16 -29.41 -8.89
N SER A 264 -6.98 -30.43 -9.75
CA SER A 264 -5.79 -30.49 -10.60
C SER A 264 -5.71 -29.21 -11.42
N TYR A 265 -4.69 -28.42 -11.14
CA TYR A 265 -4.34 -27.24 -11.91
C TYR A 265 -4.20 -27.67 -13.38
N GLN A 266 -5.22 -27.35 -14.20
CA GLN A 266 -5.11 -27.53 -15.63
C GLN A 266 -4.01 -26.57 -16.10
N LYS A 267 -2.85 -27.14 -16.51
CA LYS A 267 -1.66 -26.45 -17.03
C LYS A 267 -1.94 -25.54 -18.25
N GLY A 268 -3.17 -25.19 -18.51
CA GLY A 268 -3.62 -24.46 -19.69
C GLY A 268 -4.22 -23.07 -19.45
N LEU A 269 -4.26 -22.55 -18.21
CA LEU A 269 -5.04 -21.33 -17.92
C LEU A 269 -4.23 -20.06 -17.67
N LEU A 270 -2.90 -20.09 -17.81
CA LEU A 270 -2.09 -18.87 -17.82
C LEU A 270 -1.16 -18.89 -19.03
N PRO A 271 -1.50 -18.21 -20.14
CA PRO A 271 -0.53 -17.94 -21.17
C PRO A 271 0.49 -16.93 -20.60
N LEU A 272 1.75 -17.39 -20.51
CA LEU A 272 2.90 -16.51 -20.37
C LEU A 272 3.07 -15.80 -21.74
N SER A 273 2.69 -14.54 -21.83
CA SER A 273 3.10 -13.65 -22.91
C SER A 273 3.53 -12.32 -22.32
#